data_bcfd5c26d88757570c4b0ddccf4e7037
#
_entry.id   bcfd5c26d88757570c4b0ddccf4e7037
#
_cell.length_a   1.000
_cell.length_b   1.000
_cell.length_c   1.000
_cell.angle_alpha   90.00
_cell.angle_beta   90.00
_cell.angle_gamma   90.00
#
_symmetry.space_group_name_H-M   'P 1'
#
loop_
_entity.id
_entity.type
_entity.pdbx_description
1 polymer ?
#
loop_
_entity_poly.entity_id
_entity_poly.type
_entity_poly.pdbx_seq_one_letter_code
_entity_poly.pdbx_strand_id
1 'polypeptide(L)'
;GEAFRPHLDEVARMAGLRFIVNPLLNESLEIIDIGIFNAFPKDTELCQAGLAMVPLNSSDHDPFTDEATIVIASACSEGAGWHSVLGPGTALRGKPRPQARRTFIYSPAVNVFDCESLYGDHVTLFRTWSELIERLQRIHGDTARTAVFPAGAIQMAAN
;
A
#
# COMPACT_ATOMS: atom_id res chain seq x y z
N GLY A 1 17.15 1.80 -5.87
CA GLY A 1 16.46 1.93 -7.09
C GLY A 1 17.26 1.67 -8.36
N GLU A 2 17.91 2.66 -8.93
CA GLU A 2 18.54 2.58 -10.26
C GLU A 2 19.60 1.48 -10.41
N ALA A 3 20.39 1.22 -9.37
CA ALA A 3 21.44 0.19 -9.42
C ALA A 3 20.91 -1.24 -9.62
N PHE A 4 19.66 -1.51 -9.21
CA PHE A 4 19.03 -2.82 -9.33
C PHE A 4 18.20 -3.00 -10.60
N ARG A 5 17.82 -1.91 -11.25
CA ARG A 5 16.92 -1.95 -12.42
C ARG A 5 17.44 -2.85 -13.55
N PRO A 6 18.71 -2.77 -14.00
CA PRO A 6 19.21 -3.63 -15.05
C PRO A 6 19.12 -5.12 -14.70
N HIS A 7 19.33 -5.48 -13.45
CA HIS A 7 19.23 -6.89 -13.00
C HIS A 7 17.79 -7.38 -13.01
N LEU A 8 16.86 -6.54 -12.58
CA LEU A 8 15.43 -6.86 -12.60
C LEU A 8 14.91 -7.01 -14.03
N ASP A 9 15.31 -6.13 -14.94
CA ASP A 9 14.95 -6.21 -16.35
C ASP A 9 15.47 -7.47 -17.01
N GLU A 10 16.69 -7.90 -16.67
CA GLU A 10 17.27 -9.14 -17.17
C GLU A 10 16.55 -10.37 -16.63
N VAL A 11 16.27 -10.43 -15.35
CA VAL A 11 15.49 -11.52 -14.74
C VAL A 11 14.09 -11.61 -15.35
N ALA A 12 13.43 -10.47 -15.53
CA ALA A 12 12.11 -10.43 -16.16
C ALA A 12 12.17 -10.93 -17.61
N ARG A 13 13.18 -10.51 -18.38
CA ARG A 13 13.40 -10.95 -19.76
C ARG A 13 13.61 -12.48 -19.83
N MET A 14 14.44 -13.04 -18.94
CA MET A 14 14.69 -14.48 -18.86
C MET A 14 13.42 -15.26 -18.50
N ALA A 15 12.56 -14.69 -17.66
CA ALA A 15 11.28 -15.28 -17.25
C ALA A 15 10.15 -15.03 -18.27
N GLY A 16 10.40 -14.33 -19.37
CA GLY A 16 9.36 -13.94 -20.33
C GLY A 16 8.38 -12.90 -19.78
N LEU A 17 8.78 -12.16 -18.75
CA LEU A 17 7.98 -11.13 -18.09
C LEU A 17 8.39 -9.74 -18.58
N ARG A 18 7.52 -8.76 -18.31
CA ARG A 18 7.78 -7.35 -18.59
C ARG A 18 7.42 -6.53 -17.35
N PHE A 19 8.34 -5.67 -16.91
CA PHE A 19 8.01 -4.66 -15.91
C PHE A 19 7.17 -3.55 -16.54
N ILE A 20 6.07 -3.23 -15.89
CA ILE A 20 5.23 -2.10 -16.24
C ILE A 20 5.38 -1.07 -15.14
N VAL A 21 5.84 0.11 -15.51
CA VAL A 21 5.94 1.25 -14.62
C VAL A 21 4.55 1.86 -14.46
N ASN A 22 4.16 2.18 -13.22
CA ASN A 22 2.92 2.88 -12.98
C ASN A 22 3.11 4.39 -13.27
N PRO A 23 2.49 4.94 -14.33
CA PRO A 23 2.70 6.33 -14.72
C PRO A 23 2.21 7.33 -13.67
N LEU A 24 1.24 6.97 -12.83
CA LEU A 24 0.71 7.85 -11.78
C LEU A 24 1.76 8.20 -10.72
N LEU A 25 2.78 7.37 -10.55
CA LEU A 25 3.87 7.61 -9.61
C LEU A 25 4.99 8.49 -10.18
N ASN A 26 4.90 8.87 -11.45
CA ASN A 26 5.91 9.69 -12.14
C ASN A 26 5.45 11.12 -12.40
N GLU A 27 4.18 11.41 -12.16
CA GLU A 27 3.63 12.75 -12.36
C GLU A 27 3.63 13.48 -11.02
N SER A 28 4.31 14.63 -10.96
CA SER A 28 4.35 15.51 -9.79
C SER A 28 3.04 16.28 -9.56
N LEU A 29 1.93 15.72 -9.99
CA LEU A 29 0.62 16.34 -9.85
C LEU A 29 -0.06 15.75 -8.60
N GLU A 30 -0.23 16.56 -7.57
CA GLU A 30 -1.07 16.25 -6.40
C GLU A 30 -2.53 16.17 -6.81
N ILE A 31 -2.93 15.06 -7.41
CA ILE A 31 -4.26 14.92 -8.02
C ILE A 31 -5.09 13.78 -7.45
N ILE A 32 -4.52 12.92 -6.60
CA ILE A 32 -5.20 11.73 -6.09
C ILE A 32 -5.69 11.99 -4.68
N ASP A 33 -6.98 11.80 -4.46
CA ASP A 33 -7.63 11.96 -3.17
C ASP A 33 -7.70 10.63 -2.40
N ILE A 34 -7.76 9.49 -3.12
CA ILE A 34 -7.84 8.15 -2.54
C ILE A 34 -6.87 7.22 -3.28
N GLY A 35 -5.94 6.61 -2.54
CA GLY A 35 -5.08 5.56 -3.07
C GLY A 35 -5.43 4.20 -2.48
N ILE A 36 -5.81 3.23 -3.31
CA ILE A 36 -6.10 1.87 -2.87
C ILE A 36 -4.99 0.94 -3.33
N PHE A 37 -4.18 0.47 -2.39
CA PHE A 37 -3.04 -0.41 -2.60
C PHE A 37 -3.41 -1.84 -2.19
N ASN A 38 -3.60 -2.72 -3.17
CA ASN A 38 -3.78 -4.14 -2.89
C ASN A 38 -2.41 -4.79 -2.60
N ALA A 39 -2.32 -5.47 -1.48
CA ALA A 39 -1.09 -6.10 -1.02
C ALA A 39 -0.68 -7.35 -1.82
N PHE A 40 -1.52 -7.86 -2.75
CA PHE A 40 -1.18 -9.00 -3.58
C PHE A 40 0.19 -8.82 -4.27
N PRO A 41 1.05 -9.85 -4.31
CA PRO A 41 0.91 -11.21 -3.76
C PRO A 41 1.40 -11.39 -2.31
N LYS A 42 1.51 -10.31 -1.52
CA LYS A 42 1.94 -10.28 -0.13
C LYS A 42 0.75 -10.09 0.84
N ASP A 43 -0.42 -10.55 0.45
CA ASP A 43 -1.71 -10.30 1.08
C ASP A 43 -2.20 -11.41 2.02
N THR A 44 -1.39 -12.46 2.26
CA THR A 44 -1.76 -13.55 3.17
C THR A 44 -1.58 -13.19 4.64
N GLU A 45 -0.67 -12.26 4.94
CA GLU A 45 -0.30 -11.87 6.29
C GLU A 45 -0.30 -10.35 6.46
N LEU A 46 -0.83 -9.87 7.58
CA LEU A 46 -0.88 -8.44 7.88
C LEU A 46 0.51 -7.81 7.99
N CYS A 47 1.48 -8.52 8.54
CA CYS A 47 2.86 -8.03 8.70
C CYS A 47 3.56 -7.77 7.35
N GLN A 48 3.11 -8.40 6.27
CA GLN A 48 3.61 -8.18 4.91
C GLN A 48 2.75 -7.19 4.10
N ALA A 49 1.50 -6.92 4.51
CA ALA A 49 0.58 -6.06 3.77
C ALA A 49 1.14 -4.65 3.54
N GLY A 50 1.98 -4.13 4.43
CA GLY A 50 2.65 -2.84 4.28
C GLY A 50 3.58 -2.74 3.06
N LEU A 51 4.00 -3.88 2.48
CA LEU A 51 4.78 -3.91 1.24
C LEU A 51 3.98 -3.38 0.03
N ALA A 52 2.66 -3.31 0.12
CA ALA A 52 1.82 -2.65 -0.88
C ALA A 52 2.21 -1.18 -1.12
N MET A 53 2.84 -0.54 -0.12
CA MET A 53 3.27 0.85 -0.16
C MET A 53 4.67 1.04 -0.77
N VAL A 54 5.36 -0.03 -1.16
CA VAL A 54 6.70 0.06 -1.75
C VAL A 54 6.76 0.98 -2.97
N PRO A 55 5.80 0.96 -3.91
CA PRO A 55 5.83 1.86 -5.05
C PRO A 55 5.81 3.34 -4.64
N LEU A 56 4.95 3.70 -3.71
CA LEU A 56 4.86 5.07 -3.20
C LEU A 56 6.10 5.44 -2.40
N ASN A 57 6.61 4.53 -1.56
CA ASN A 57 7.79 4.79 -0.73
C ASN A 57 9.10 4.88 -1.53
N SER A 58 9.13 4.31 -2.74
CA SER A 58 10.29 4.34 -3.64
C SER A 58 10.21 5.43 -4.71
N SER A 59 9.09 6.15 -4.79
CA SER A 59 8.92 7.26 -5.73
C SER A 59 9.46 8.56 -5.14
N ASP A 60 10.11 9.35 -5.96
CA ASP A 60 10.49 10.73 -5.62
C ASP A 60 9.30 11.70 -5.74
N HIS A 61 8.21 11.26 -6.35
CA HIS A 61 6.98 12.02 -6.54
C HIS A 61 5.86 11.49 -5.65
N ASP A 62 5.13 12.41 -5.06
CA ASP A 62 3.91 12.11 -4.30
C ASP A 62 2.70 12.69 -5.05
N PRO A 63 1.90 11.84 -5.71
CA PRO A 63 0.75 12.29 -6.49
C PRO A 63 -0.49 12.55 -5.64
N PHE A 64 -0.40 12.37 -4.31
CA PHE A 64 -1.53 12.46 -3.41
C PHE A 64 -1.69 13.85 -2.82
N THR A 65 -2.97 14.29 -2.74
CA THR A 65 -3.32 15.55 -2.09
C THR A 65 -3.01 15.50 -0.58
N ASP A 66 -2.92 16.66 0.05
CA ASP A 66 -2.65 16.79 1.47
C ASP A 66 -3.71 16.12 2.36
N GLU A 67 -4.94 16.00 1.90
CA GLU A 67 -6.06 15.38 2.59
C GLU A 67 -6.33 13.93 2.13
N ALA A 68 -5.46 13.36 1.31
CA ALA A 68 -5.67 12.05 0.74
C ALA A 68 -5.82 10.95 1.81
N THR A 69 -6.52 9.89 1.45
CA THR A 69 -6.61 8.66 2.22
C THR A 69 -5.91 7.52 1.48
N ILE A 70 -5.00 6.86 2.16
CA ILE A 70 -4.33 5.66 1.67
C ILE A 70 -5.01 4.43 2.26
N VAL A 71 -5.40 3.52 1.40
CA VAL A 71 -6.02 2.24 1.78
C VAL A 71 -5.05 1.11 1.45
N ILE A 72 -4.70 0.30 2.43
CA ILE A 72 -4.02 -0.98 2.23
C ILE A 72 -5.08 -2.06 2.24
N ALA A 73 -5.31 -2.72 1.10
CA ALA A 73 -6.26 -3.82 0.99
C ALA A 73 -5.52 -5.15 1.02
N SER A 74 -5.88 -6.03 1.95
CA SER A 74 -5.20 -7.31 2.16
C SER A 74 -6.19 -8.35 2.67
N ALA A 75 -6.14 -9.57 2.12
CA ALA A 75 -6.98 -10.67 2.57
C ALA A 75 -6.60 -11.13 3.99
N CYS A 76 -5.30 -11.14 4.30
CA CYS A 76 -4.72 -11.60 5.55
C CYS A 76 -5.28 -12.97 5.99
N SER A 77 -5.36 -13.93 5.08
CA SER A 77 -5.92 -15.27 5.34
C SER A 77 -5.20 -16.01 6.46
N GLU A 78 -3.95 -15.65 6.73
CA GLU A 78 -3.12 -16.19 7.82
C GLU A 78 -3.03 -15.22 9.01
N GLY A 79 -3.94 -14.24 9.08
CA GLY A 79 -4.03 -13.28 10.18
C GLY A 79 -2.88 -12.29 10.24
N ALA A 80 -2.38 -12.01 11.45
CA ALA A 80 -1.26 -11.09 11.67
C ALA A 80 0.04 -11.54 10.99
N GLY A 81 0.23 -12.84 10.84
CA GLY A 81 1.42 -13.46 10.31
C GLY A 81 2.59 -13.51 11.29
N TRP A 82 3.64 -14.23 10.88
CA TRP A 82 4.86 -14.38 11.67
C TRP A 82 6.11 -14.17 10.81
N HIS A 83 6.62 -12.95 10.82
CA HIS A 83 7.91 -12.63 10.23
C HIS A 83 8.80 -11.94 11.27
N SER A 84 9.86 -12.61 11.69
CA SER A 84 10.77 -12.12 12.72
C SER A 84 11.37 -10.75 12.41
N VAL A 85 11.53 -10.43 11.11
CA VAL A 85 12.10 -9.15 10.65
C VAL A 85 11.05 -8.07 10.36
N LEU A 86 9.78 -8.44 10.31
CA LEU A 86 8.65 -7.53 9.99
C LEU A 86 7.68 -7.37 11.17
N GLY A 87 7.93 -8.04 12.28
CA GLY A 87 7.12 -7.99 13.48
C GLY A 87 7.18 -6.64 14.21
N PRO A 88 6.33 -6.44 15.22
CA PRO A 88 6.36 -5.25 16.05
C PRO A 88 7.75 -4.99 16.65
N GLY A 89 8.22 -3.75 16.59
CA GLY A 89 9.50 -3.34 17.13
C GLY A 89 10.73 -3.75 16.32
N THR A 90 10.59 -4.35 15.14
CA THR A 90 11.71 -4.71 14.26
C THR A 90 12.14 -3.55 13.36
N ALA A 91 13.42 -3.54 12.97
CA ALA A 91 14.00 -2.46 12.17
C ALA A 91 13.48 -2.38 10.74
N LEU A 92 12.99 -3.50 10.16
CA LEU A 92 12.49 -3.55 8.79
C LEU A 92 10.99 -3.26 8.68
N ARG A 93 10.35 -2.95 9.79
CA ARG A 93 8.96 -2.52 9.75
C ARG A 93 8.83 -1.25 8.93
N GLY A 94 8.13 -1.36 7.81
CA GLY A 94 7.78 -0.21 6.98
C GLY A 94 6.88 0.72 7.79
N LYS A 95 7.42 1.86 8.21
CA LYS A 95 6.57 2.93 8.76
C LYS A 95 5.72 3.46 7.63
N PRO A 96 4.39 3.62 7.82
CA PRO A 96 3.61 4.45 6.92
C PRO A 96 4.35 5.78 6.76
N ARG A 97 4.34 6.35 5.54
CA ARG A 97 4.94 7.68 5.37
C ARG A 97 4.30 8.62 6.39
N PRO A 98 5.09 9.46 7.09
CA PRO A 98 4.54 10.44 8.05
C PRO A 98 3.55 11.41 7.41
N GLN A 99 3.61 11.55 6.07
CA GLN A 99 2.70 12.35 5.27
C GLN A 99 1.40 11.61 4.88
N ALA A 100 1.27 10.33 5.15
CA ALA A 100 0.01 9.62 4.95
C ALA A 100 -0.99 10.10 6.00
N ARG A 101 -1.78 11.05 5.63
CA ARG A 101 -2.70 11.81 6.49
C ARG A 101 -3.79 10.96 7.10
N ARG A 102 -4.27 9.96 6.36
CA ARG A 102 -5.16 8.90 6.84
C ARG A 102 -4.73 7.59 6.22
N THR A 103 -4.52 6.60 7.05
CA THR A 103 -4.24 5.24 6.59
C THR A 103 -5.35 4.32 7.05
N PHE A 104 -6.02 3.71 6.07
CA PHE A 104 -7.04 2.70 6.30
C PHE A 104 -6.50 1.33 5.92
N ILE A 105 -6.85 0.33 6.69
CA ILE A 105 -6.57 -1.07 6.39
C ILE A 105 -7.90 -1.76 6.14
N TYR A 106 -8.05 -2.35 4.97
CA TYR A 106 -9.14 -3.26 4.68
C TYR A 106 -8.66 -4.69 4.79
N SER A 107 -9.21 -5.42 5.75
CA SER A 107 -9.00 -6.86 5.86
C SER A 107 -10.15 -7.53 6.60
N PRO A 108 -10.75 -8.59 6.03
CA PRO A 108 -11.82 -9.32 6.69
C PRO A 108 -11.34 -10.24 7.81
N ALA A 109 -10.05 -10.60 7.84
CA ALA A 109 -9.52 -11.68 8.67
C ALA A 109 -8.78 -11.24 9.94
N VAL A 110 -8.34 -9.96 10.02
CA VAL A 110 -7.58 -9.46 11.18
C VAL A 110 -8.45 -8.69 12.16
N ASN A 111 -7.93 -8.48 13.36
CA ASN A 111 -8.58 -7.70 14.41
C ASN A 111 -7.85 -6.36 14.64
N VAL A 112 -8.47 -5.47 15.41
CA VAL A 112 -7.93 -4.13 15.69
C VAL A 112 -6.61 -4.21 16.44
N PHE A 113 -6.48 -5.11 17.40
CA PHE A 113 -5.26 -5.26 18.20
C PHE A 113 -4.04 -5.62 17.32
N ASP A 114 -4.21 -6.53 16.35
CA ASP A 114 -3.13 -6.88 15.43
C ASP A 114 -2.75 -5.69 14.52
N CYS A 115 -3.75 -4.93 14.06
CA CYS A 115 -3.48 -3.72 13.28
C CYS A 115 -2.72 -2.67 14.08
N GLU A 116 -3.16 -2.36 15.29
CA GLU A 116 -2.52 -1.38 16.16
C GLU A 116 -1.11 -1.80 16.57
N SER A 117 -0.89 -3.09 16.84
CA SER A 117 0.43 -3.60 17.21
C SER A 117 1.44 -3.51 16.05
N LEU A 118 0.97 -3.67 14.81
CA LEU A 118 1.82 -3.63 13.61
C LEU A 118 1.96 -2.23 13.02
N TYR A 119 0.90 -1.45 12.98
CA TYR A 119 0.85 -0.16 12.28
C TYR A 119 0.69 1.05 13.20
N GLY A 120 0.38 0.84 14.47
CA GLY A 120 0.09 1.89 15.43
C GLY A 120 -1.39 2.28 15.48
N ASP A 121 -1.73 3.15 16.41
CA ASP A 121 -3.11 3.58 16.71
C ASP A 121 -3.70 4.60 15.71
N HIS A 122 -2.88 5.08 14.78
CA HIS A 122 -3.29 6.06 13.78
C HIS A 122 -3.94 5.44 12.54
N VAL A 123 -4.00 4.10 12.45
CA VAL A 123 -4.68 3.39 11.36
C VAL A 123 -6.10 3.02 11.74
N THR A 124 -6.99 2.97 10.75
CA THR A 124 -8.37 2.51 10.95
C THR A 124 -8.59 1.23 10.17
N LEU A 125 -9.04 0.18 10.88
CA LEU A 125 -9.38 -1.10 10.28
C LEU A 125 -10.84 -1.12 9.81
N PHE A 126 -11.05 -1.60 8.59
CA PHE A 126 -12.35 -1.94 8.02
C PHE A 126 -12.38 -3.43 7.69
N ARG A 127 -13.42 -4.11 8.12
CA ARG A 127 -13.60 -5.55 7.90
C ARG A 127 -14.54 -5.85 6.74
N THR A 128 -15.33 -4.88 6.34
CA THR A 128 -16.19 -4.98 5.16
C THR A 128 -15.87 -3.88 4.17
N TRP A 129 -16.00 -4.22 2.89
CA TRP A 129 -15.76 -3.26 1.81
C TRP A 129 -16.80 -2.13 1.84
N SER A 130 -18.03 -2.44 2.20
CA SER A 130 -19.11 -1.44 2.28
C SER A 130 -18.83 -0.35 3.29
N GLU A 131 -18.41 -0.72 4.52
CA GLU A 131 -18.03 0.25 5.55
C GLU A 131 -16.87 1.15 5.12
N LEU A 132 -15.87 0.56 4.45
CA LEU A 132 -14.74 1.32 3.91
C LEU A 132 -15.22 2.35 2.88
N ILE A 133 -16.00 1.93 1.89
CA ILE A 133 -16.50 2.80 0.83
C ILE A 133 -17.38 3.92 1.40
N GLU A 134 -18.31 3.61 2.28
CA GLU A 134 -19.14 4.62 2.97
C GLU A 134 -18.28 5.64 3.72
N ARG A 135 -17.21 5.18 4.35
CA ARG A 135 -16.28 6.09 5.06
C ARG A 135 -15.50 6.98 4.11
N LEU A 136 -14.97 6.42 3.02
CA LEU A 136 -14.26 7.17 1.98
C LEU A 136 -15.17 8.21 1.34
N GLN A 137 -16.39 7.83 0.97
CA GLN A 137 -17.37 8.72 0.38
C GLN A 137 -17.76 9.87 1.33
N ARG A 138 -17.91 9.58 2.63
CA ARG A 138 -18.18 10.60 3.64
C ARG A 138 -17.06 11.62 3.81
N ILE A 139 -15.80 11.19 3.61
CA ILE A 139 -14.61 12.05 3.74
C ILE A 139 -14.38 12.88 2.47
N HIS A 140 -14.45 12.23 1.30
CA HIS A 140 -13.97 12.79 0.04
C HIS A 140 -15.12 13.21 -0.91
N GLY A 141 -16.36 12.80 -0.61
CA GLY A 141 -17.51 13.05 -1.50
C GLY A 141 -17.50 12.18 -2.74
N ASP A 142 -18.40 12.53 -3.68
CA ASP A 142 -18.66 11.71 -4.89
C ASP A 142 -17.72 12.02 -6.06
N THR A 143 -16.91 13.08 -5.96
CA THR A 143 -16.02 13.55 -7.03
C THR A 143 -14.55 13.25 -6.78
N ALA A 144 -14.25 12.46 -5.75
CA ALA A 144 -12.89 12.09 -5.39
C ALA A 144 -12.16 11.34 -6.50
N ARG A 145 -10.94 11.74 -6.77
CA ARG A 145 -10.06 11.05 -7.72
C ARG A 145 -9.40 9.87 -7.03
N THR A 146 -9.72 8.68 -7.50
CA THR A 146 -9.25 7.43 -6.89
C THR A 146 -8.28 6.71 -7.81
N ALA A 147 -7.11 6.36 -7.28
CA ALA A 147 -6.17 5.47 -7.94
C ALA A 147 -6.17 4.10 -7.26
N VAL A 148 -6.18 3.05 -8.08
CA VAL A 148 -6.12 1.65 -7.61
C VAL A 148 -4.82 1.02 -8.09
N PHE A 149 -4.08 0.45 -7.16
CA PHE A 149 -2.83 -0.27 -7.38
C PHE A 149 -3.05 -1.76 -7.11
N PRO A 150 -3.48 -2.55 -8.12
CA PRO A 150 -4.01 -3.90 -7.92
C PRO A 150 -2.97 -4.92 -7.44
N ALA A 151 -1.70 -4.62 -7.57
CA ALA A 151 -0.60 -5.47 -7.13
C ALA A 151 0.52 -4.59 -6.55
N GLY A 152 0.19 -3.79 -5.53
CA GLY A 152 1.06 -2.76 -4.97
C GLY A 152 2.44 -3.29 -4.58
N ALA A 153 2.52 -4.49 -4.00
CA ALA A 153 3.79 -5.06 -3.53
C ALA A 153 4.82 -5.39 -4.64
N ILE A 154 4.41 -5.40 -5.91
CA ILE A 154 5.27 -5.72 -7.06
C ILE A 154 5.29 -4.63 -8.15
N GLN A 155 4.64 -3.51 -7.91
CA GLN A 155 4.70 -2.34 -8.79
C GLN A 155 5.95 -1.52 -8.47
N MET A 156 6.44 -0.80 -9.45
CA MET A 156 7.58 0.11 -9.30
C MET A 156 7.22 1.47 -9.87
N ALA A 157 7.73 2.52 -9.21
CA ALA A 157 7.79 3.84 -9.81
C ALA A 157 8.88 3.86 -10.90
N ALA A 158 8.70 4.64 -11.97
CA ALA A 158 9.83 5.04 -12.81
C ALA A 158 10.57 6.18 -12.11
N ASN A 159 11.85 6.11 -12.07
CA ASN A 159 12.72 7.23 -11.70
C ASN A 159 13.16 7.92 -12.96
#